data_8cfe792620d6fd56cc0a5402ac23c911
#
_entry.id   8cfe792620d6fd56cc0a5402ac23c911
#
_cell.length_a   1.000
_cell.length_b   1.000
_cell.length_c   1.000
_cell.angle_alpha   90.00
_cell.angle_beta   90.00
_cell.angle_gamma   90.00
#
_symmetry.space_group_name_H-M   'P 1'
#
loop_
_entity.id
_entity.type
_entity.pdbx_description
1 polymer ?
#
loop_
_entity_poly.entity_id
_entity_poly.type
_entity_poly.pdbx_seq_one_letter_code
_entity_poly.pdbx_strand_id
1 'polypeptide(L)'
;MRERILEILRSKMPAPVSGEVLSQELAVSRTAIWKHIQALKNEGYTIESVPKKGYILKEVPDRLKPAEVVANLKTKWLGHHIHYCELTTSTNELAKRLAGEGCEDGLVVIAEEQNSGKGRLSRGWFSPFARGVWFSVVLKPPFM
;
A
#
# COMPACT_ATOMS: atom_id res chain seq x y z
N MET A 1 1.50 -9.27 -7.19
CA MET A 1 2.84 -9.85 -7.39
C MET A 1 3.90 -9.16 -6.50
N ARG A 2 4.12 -7.84 -6.60
CA ARG A 2 5.10 -7.10 -5.77
C ARG A 2 4.82 -7.25 -4.28
N GLU A 3 3.57 -7.18 -3.86
CA GLU A 3 3.15 -7.39 -2.46
C GLU A 3 3.55 -8.77 -1.93
N ARG A 4 3.35 -9.83 -2.72
CA ARG A 4 3.77 -11.19 -2.35
C ARG A 4 5.29 -11.31 -2.20
N ILE A 5 6.07 -10.63 -3.05
CA ILE A 5 7.53 -10.56 -2.89
C ILE A 5 7.90 -9.89 -1.56
N LEU A 6 7.25 -8.77 -1.23
CA LEU A 6 7.48 -8.07 0.04
C LEU A 6 7.11 -8.94 1.24
N GLU A 7 5.99 -9.66 1.22
CA GLU A 7 5.58 -10.60 2.27
C GLU A 7 6.66 -11.67 2.51
N ILE A 8 7.15 -12.31 1.44
CA ILE A 8 8.19 -13.33 1.54
C ILE A 8 9.49 -12.74 2.10
N LEU A 9 9.92 -11.58 1.59
CA LEU A 9 11.12 -10.92 2.08
C LEU A 9 11.01 -10.55 3.56
N ARG A 10 9.86 -10.03 4.01
CA ARG A 10 9.60 -9.72 5.43
C ARG A 10 9.62 -10.94 6.31
N SER A 11 8.95 -12.02 5.90
CA SER A 11 8.85 -13.26 6.70
C SER A 11 10.20 -13.91 6.95
N LYS A 12 11.21 -13.62 6.10
CA LYS A 12 12.55 -14.19 6.18
C LYS A 12 13.60 -13.24 6.79
N MET A 13 13.23 -11.99 7.08
CA MET A 13 14.16 -11.03 7.70
C MET A 13 14.78 -11.59 8.99
N PRO A 14 16.10 -11.39 9.21
CA PRO A 14 17.06 -10.64 8.40
C PRO A 14 17.78 -11.48 7.33
N ALA A 15 17.34 -12.71 7.06
CA ALA A 15 18.00 -13.61 6.12
C ALA A 15 17.70 -13.25 4.65
N PRO A 16 18.66 -13.43 3.71
CA PRO A 16 18.42 -13.24 2.29
C PRO A 16 17.51 -14.33 1.73
N VAL A 17 16.67 -13.95 0.75
CA VAL A 17 15.84 -14.87 -0.03
C VAL A 17 16.36 -14.97 -1.43
N SER A 18 16.66 -16.20 -1.89
CA SER A 18 17.22 -16.38 -3.23
C SER A 18 16.18 -16.08 -4.31
N GLY A 19 16.64 -15.54 -5.45
CA GLY A 19 15.77 -15.31 -6.60
C GLY A 19 15.14 -16.59 -7.15
N GLU A 20 15.73 -17.75 -6.87
CA GLU A 20 15.18 -19.05 -7.22
C GLU A 20 13.98 -19.41 -6.34
N VAL A 21 14.10 -19.25 -5.02
CA VAL A 21 12.97 -19.44 -4.08
C VAL A 21 11.80 -18.54 -4.45
N LEU A 22 12.04 -17.23 -4.68
CA LEU A 22 11.00 -16.32 -5.13
C LEU A 22 10.35 -16.74 -6.46
N SER A 23 11.16 -17.22 -7.40
CA SER A 23 10.71 -17.71 -8.70
C SER A 23 9.80 -18.93 -8.56
N GLN A 24 10.17 -19.89 -7.72
CA GLN A 24 9.40 -21.10 -7.44
C GLN A 24 8.10 -20.80 -6.70
N GLU A 25 8.15 -20.05 -5.59
CA GLU A 25 6.98 -19.74 -4.78
C GLU A 25 5.92 -18.91 -5.53
N LEU A 26 6.37 -18.06 -6.47
CA LEU A 26 5.50 -17.16 -7.23
C LEU A 26 5.19 -17.66 -8.64
N ALA A 27 5.73 -18.80 -9.05
CA ALA A 27 5.57 -19.41 -10.36
C ALA A 27 5.91 -18.45 -11.53
N VAL A 28 6.99 -17.67 -11.39
CA VAL A 28 7.47 -16.73 -12.41
C VAL A 28 8.97 -16.88 -12.66
N SER A 29 9.48 -16.38 -13.78
CA SER A 29 10.90 -16.46 -14.11
C SER A 29 11.76 -15.60 -13.16
N ARG A 30 13.03 -15.98 -12.97
CA ARG A 30 14.00 -15.16 -12.21
C ARG A 30 14.16 -13.75 -12.78
N THR A 31 14.06 -13.60 -14.10
CA THR A 31 14.08 -12.30 -14.78
C THR A 31 12.86 -11.44 -14.39
N ALA A 32 11.69 -12.06 -14.26
CA ALA A 32 10.48 -11.35 -13.77
C ALA A 32 10.65 -10.92 -12.31
N ILE A 33 11.20 -11.78 -11.44
CA ILE A 33 11.53 -11.40 -10.06
C ILE A 33 12.46 -10.19 -10.04
N TRP A 34 13.54 -10.20 -10.83
CA TRP A 34 14.46 -9.07 -10.90
C TRP A 34 13.76 -7.77 -11.30
N LYS A 35 12.88 -7.81 -12.32
CA LYS A 35 12.10 -6.63 -12.76
C LYS A 35 11.20 -6.11 -11.63
N HIS A 36 10.54 -7.00 -10.88
CA HIS A 36 9.71 -6.60 -9.74
C HIS A 36 10.54 -6.01 -8.60
N ILE A 37 11.73 -6.56 -8.32
CA ILE A 37 12.65 -5.99 -7.34
C ILE A 37 13.10 -4.59 -7.74
N GLN A 38 13.43 -4.36 -9.03
CA GLN A 38 13.77 -3.02 -9.50
C GLN A 38 12.59 -2.05 -9.37
N ALA A 39 11.38 -2.49 -9.68
CA ALA A 39 10.17 -1.67 -9.50
C ALA A 39 9.97 -1.30 -8.02
N LEU A 40 10.13 -2.25 -7.09
CA LEU A 40 10.05 -1.99 -5.65
C LEU A 40 11.11 -1.00 -5.19
N LYS A 41 12.36 -1.11 -5.66
CA LYS A 41 13.41 -0.12 -5.37
C LYS A 41 13.03 1.28 -5.85
N ASN A 42 12.46 1.40 -7.05
CA ASN A 42 11.96 2.66 -7.59
C ASN A 42 10.77 3.22 -6.78
N GLU A 43 10.02 2.35 -6.10
CA GLU A 43 8.94 2.73 -5.19
C GLU A 43 9.43 3.14 -3.80
N GLY A 44 10.74 3.14 -3.55
CA GLY A 44 11.35 3.60 -2.31
C GLY A 44 11.70 2.49 -1.31
N TYR A 45 11.54 1.21 -1.67
CA TYR A 45 12.01 0.11 -0.82
C TYR A 45 13.53 -0.06 -0.92
N THR A 46 14.21 -0.12 0.21
CA THR A 46 15.64 -0.45 0.25
C THR A 46 15.81 -1.98 0.24
N ILE A 47 16.05 -2.53 -0.94
CA ILE A 47 16.28 -3.97 -1.13
C ILE A 47 17.73 -4.18 -1.56
N GLU A 48 18.50 -4.85 -0.71
CA GLU A 48 19.90 -5.21 -0.98
C GLU A 48 19.97 -6.51 -1.81
N SER A 49 20.85 -6.52 -2.82
CA SER A 49 21.17 -7.73 -3.57
C SER A 49 22.47 -8.32 -3.01
N VAL A 50 22.38 -9.48 -2.38
CA VAL A 50 23.53 -10.17 -1.80
C VAL A 50 24.04 -11.21 -2.80
N PRO A 51 25.31 -11.11 -3.27
CA PRO A 51 25.87 -12.05 -4.24
C PRO A 51 25.68 -13.51 -3.80
N LYS A 52 25.20 -14.35 -4.71
CA LYS A 52 24.94 -15.79 -4.50
C LYS A 52 23.89 -16.14 -3.43
N LYS A 53 23.37 -15.16 -2.66
CA LYS A 53 22.40 -15.41 -1.59
C LYS A 53 20.99 -14.89 -1.93
N GLY A 54 20.88 -13.82 -2.75
CA GLY A 54 19.58 -13.29 -3.18
C GLY A 54 19.30 -11.88 -2.68
N TYR A 55 18.10 -11.61 -2.16
CA TYR A 55 17.60 -10.30 -1.83
C TYR A 55 17.24 -10.18 -0.35
N ILE A 56 17.56 -9.05 0.27
CA ILE A 56 17.19 -8.71 1.65
C ILE A 56 16.42 -7.40 1.62
N LEU A 57 15.25 -7.34 2.22
CA LEU A 57 14.55 -6.08 2.51
C LEU A 57 15.23 -5.44 3.73
N LYS A 58 15.74 -4.21 3.57
CA LYS A 58 16.41 -3.44 4.63
C LYS A 58 15.47 -2.39 5.24
N GLU A 59 14.81 -1.62 4.38
CA GLU A 59 13.95 -0.52 4.78
C GLU A 59 12.70 -0.47 3.90
N VAL A 60 11.62 -0.03 4.47
CA VAL A 60 10.36 0.25 3.78
C VAL A 60 10.17 1.77 3.68
N PRO A 61 9.55 2.28 2.61
CA PRO A 61 9.28 3.70 2.51
C PRO A 61 8.29 4.13 3.60
N ASP A 62 8.51 5.30 4.19
CA ASP A 62 7.54 5.92 5.11
C ASP A 62 6.36 6.51 4.30
N ARG A 63 5.53 5.62 3.80
CA ARG A 63 4.38 5.88 2.93
C ARG A 63 3.21 4.98 3.32
N LEU A 64 1.99 5.49 3.09
CA LEU A 64 0.74 4.76 3.36
C LEU A 64 0.37 3.77 2.24
N LYS A 65 1.35 3.15 1.60
CA LYS A 65 1.09 2.16 0.55
C LYS A 65 0.28 0.98 1.09
N PRO A 66 -0.66 0.42 0.29
CA PRO A 66 -1.51 -0.69 0.74
C PRO A 66 -0.73 -1.84 1.36
N ALA A 67 0.40 -2.24 0.76
CA ALA A 67 1.25 -3.30 1.29
C ALA A 67 1.80 -3.02 2.70
N GLU A 68 2.08 -1.75 3.02
CA GLU A 68 2.57 -1.34 4.33
C GLU A 68 1.46 -1.30 5.37
N VAL A 69 0.29 -0.81 4.97
CA VAL A 69 -0.90 -0.74 5.84
C VAL A 69 -1.38 -2.15 6.16
N VAL A 70 -1.61 -2.98 5.14
CA VAL A 70 -2.16 -4.34 5.29
C VAL A 70 -1.23 -5.25 6.08
N ALA A 71 0.10 -5.13 5.93
CA ALA A 71 1.07 -5.96 6.65
C ALA A 71 0.94 -5.92 8.18
N ASN A 72 0.37 -4.84 8.73
CA ASN A 72 0.21 -4.63 10.17
C ASN A 72 -1.24 -4.63 10.63
N LEU A 73 -2.21 -4.84 9.73
CA LEU A 73 -3.62 -4.89 10.08
C LEU A 73 -3.95 -6.08 10.96
N LYS A 74 -4.72 -5.81 12.03
CA LYS A 74 -5.29 -6.82 12.93
C LYS A 74 -6.82 -6.84 12.90
N THR A 75 -7.42 -6.05 12.02
CA THR A 75 -8.86 -5.96 11.82
C THR A 75 -9.37 -7.18 11.06
N LYS A 76 -10.65 -7.54 11.26
CA LYS A 76 -11.27 -8.66 10.55
C LYS A 76 -11.72 -8.31 9.13
N TRP A 77 -12.11 -7.06 8.88
CA TRP A 77 -12.70 -6.61 7.62
C TRP A 77 -12.29 -5.17 7.25
N LEU A 78 -12.22 -4.26 8.22
CA LEU A 78 -11.90 -2.86 7.99
C LEU A 78 -10.48 -2.70 7.47
N GLY A 79 -10.32 -2.00 6.35
CA GLY A 79 -9.02 -1.67 5.77
C GLY A 79 -8.38 -2.79 4.94
N HIS A 80 -9.06 -3.91 4.69
CA HIS A 80 -8.59 -4.94 3.77
C HIS A 80 -8.77 -4.54 2.30
N HIS A 81 -9.73 -3.64 2.01
CA HIS A 81 -9.91 -3.01 0.72
C HIS A 81 -9.40 -1.57 0.81
N ILE A 82 -8.32 -1.28 0.11
CA ILE A 82 -7.66 0.03 0.12
C ILE A 82 -7.66 0.60 -1.29
N HIS A 83 -8.22 1.78 -1.45
CA HIS A 83 -8.06 2.61 -2.64
C HIS A 83 -6.98 3.66 -2.35
N TYR A 84 -5.80 3.43 -2.89
CA TYR A 84 -4.64 4.31 -2.70
C TYR A 84 -4.43 5.23 -3.89
N CYS A 85 -4.13 6.49 -3.63
CA CYS A 85 -3.68 7.47 -4.62
C CYS A 85 -2.55 8.34 -4.04
N GLU A 86 -1.61 8.73 -4.91
CA GLU A 86 -0.56 9.68 -4.50
C GLU A 86 -1.14 11.08 -4.32
N LEU A 87 -2.08 11.48 -5.19
CA LEU A 87 -2.77 12.77 -5.15
C LEU A 87 -4.26 12.59 -5.40
N THR A 88 -5.10 13.27 -4.63
CA THR A 88 -6.54 13.39 -4.88
C THR A 88 -7.02 14.80 -4.55
N THR A 89 -8.23 15.14 -4.98
CA THR A 89 -8.89 16.37 -4.54
C THR A 89 -9.23 16.30 -3.05
N SER A 90 -9.91 15.23 -2.64
CA SER A 90 -10.27 14.93 -1.26
C SER A 90 -10.58 13.44 -1.12
N THR A 91 -9.99 12.78 -0.13
CA THR A 91 -10.28 11.37 0.18
C THR A 91 -11.77 11.16 0.49
N ASN A 92 -12.41 12.13 1.13
CA ASN A 92 -13.83 12.06 1.46
C ASN A 92 -14.74 12.17 0.23
N GLU A 93 -14.42 13.03 -0.73
CA GLU A 93 -15.17 13.11 -2.00
C GLU A 93 -14.98 11.85 -2.84
N LEU A 94 -13.76 11.34 -2.89
CA LEU A 94 -13.45 10.09 -3.57
C LEU A 94 -14.18 8.91 -2.92
N ALA A 95 -14.19 8.83 -1.57
CA ALA A 95 -14.91 7.81 -0.83
C ALA A 95 -16.42 7.87 -1.09
N LYS A 96 -17.03 9.05 -1.13
CA LYS A 96 -18.46 9.24 -1.47
C LYS A 96 -18.77 8.75 -2.88
N ARG A 97 -17.93 9.07 -3.86
CA ARG A 97 -18.09 8.58 -5.23
C ARG A 97 -18.04 7.06 -5.29
N LEU A 98 -17.01 6.44 -4.71
CA LEU A 98 -16.87 4.99 -4.68
C LEU A 98 -18.01 4.29 -3.94
N ALA A 99 -18.54 4.92 -2.88
CA ALA A 99 -19.74 4.43 -2.18
C ALA A 99 -20.98 4.43 -3.10
N GLY A 100 -21.16 5.47 -3.91
CA GLY A 100 -22.22 5.56 -4.92
C GLY A 100 -22.06 4.54 -6.05
N GLU A 101 -20.85 4.16 -6.40
CA GLU A 101 -20.50 3.13 -7.39
C GLU A 101 -20.65 1.70 -6.82
N GLY A 102 -20.99 1.55 -5.54
CA GLY A 102 -21.27 0.25 -4.92
C GLY A 102 -20.04 -0.43 -4.30
N CYS A 103 -19.00 0.31 -3.90
CA CYS A 103 -17.81 -0.27 -3.25
C CYS A 103 -18.20 -1.14 -2.02
N GLU A 104 -17.26 -1.93 -1.55
CA GLU A 104 -17.46 -2.79 -0.38
C GLU A 104 -17.51 -1.98 0.94
N ASP A 105 -18.18 -2.55 1.94
CA ASP A 105 -18.17 -2.04 3.30
C ASP A 105 -16.75 -2.14 3.88
N GLY A 106 -16.32 -1.10 4.60
CA GLY A 106 -14.97 -1.03 5.16
C GLY A 106 -13.87 -0.62 4.16
N LEU A 107 -14.22 -0.18 2.93
CA LEU A 107 -13.26 0.41 2.01
C LEU A 107 -12.56 1.61 2.66
N VAL A 108 -11.25 1.63 2.61
CA VAL A 108 -10.42 2.76 3.04
C VAL A 108 -9.82 3.46 1.83
N VAL A 109 -10.10 4.74 1.67
CA VAL A 109 -9.45 5.59 0.67
C VAL A 109 -8.30 6.32 1.32
N ILE A 110 -7.09 6.14 0.81
CA ILE A 110 -5.86 6.76 1.33
C ILE A 110 -5.22 7.62 0.24
N ALA A 111 -4.73 8.80 0.62
CA ALA A 111 -3.94 9.65 -0.26
C ALA A 111 -2.66 10.13 0.45
N GLU A 112 -1.58 10.31 -0.33
CA GLU A 112 -0.36 10.96 0.17
C GLU A 112 -0.53 12.49 0.20
N GLU A 113 -1.38 13.03 -0.66
CA GLU A 113 -1.66 14.47 -0.80
C GLU A 113 -3.12 14.72 -1.15
N GLN A 114 -3.68 15.84 -0.66
CA GLN A 114 -4.97 16.38 -1.11
C GLN A 114 -4.80 17.84 -1.54
N ASN A 115 -5.21 18.17 -2.77
CA ASN A 115 -5.15 19.55 -3.26
C ASN A 115 -6.39 20.38 -2.96
N SER A 116 -7.46 19.76 -2.49
CA SER A 116 -8.73 20.40 -2.10
C SER A 116 -9.32 19.76 -0.84
N GLY A 117 -8.44 19.44 0.14
CA GLY A 117 -8.88 18.90 1.42
C GLY A 117 -9.89 19.81 2.10
N LYS A 118 -10.95 19.23 2.67
CA LYS A 118 -12.05 19.98 3.30
C LYS A 118 -12.15 19.67 4.79
N GLY A 119 -12.10 20.69 5.59
CA GLY A 119 -12.44 20.65 7.01
C GLY A 119 -13.93 20.95 7.24
N ARG A 120 -14.30 21.14 8.51
CA ARG A 120 -15.66 21.54 8.89
C ARG A 120 -16.00 22.93 8.35
N LEU A 121 -17.29 23.14 8.04
CA LEU A 121 -17.80 24.41 7.49
C LEU A 121 -17.09 24.84 6.20
N SER A 122 -16.74 23.89 5.35
CA SER A 122 -16.07 24.12 4.05
C SER A 122 -14.71 24.83 4.14
N ARG A 123 -14.08 24.87 5.32
CA ARG A 123 -12.73 25.42 5.46
C ARG A 123 -11.73 24.53 4.71
N GLY A 124 -10.75 25.14 4.06
CA GLY A 124 -9.65 24.43 3.43
C GLY A 124 -8.84 23.63 4.47
N TRP A 125 -8.45 22.42 4.11
CA TRP A 125 -7.57 21.57 4.92
C TRP A 125 -6.27 21.34 4.17
N PHE A 126 -5.17 21.85 4.72
CA PHE A 126 -3.84 21.69 4.13
C PHE A 126 -3.34 20.25 4.32
N SER A 127 -3.12 19.55 3.22
CA SER A 127 -2.77 18.13 3.19
C SER A 127 -1.58 17.89 2.25
N PRO A 128 -0.37 18.37 2.63
CA PRO A 128 0.80 18.24 1.77
C PRO A 128 1.29 16.80 1.66
N PHE A 129 1.99 16.51 0.57
CA PHE A 129 2.50 15.19 0.25
C PHE A 129 3.36 14.58 1.36
N ALA A 130 3.03 13.35 1.76
CA ALA A 130 3.77 12.54 2.73
C ALA A 130 4.06 13.25 4.08
N ARG A 131 3.17 14.16 4.52
CA ARG A 131 3.31 14.91 5.79
C ARG A 131 2.22 14.60 6.80
N GLY A 132 1.35 13.66 6.50
CA GLY A 132 0.25 13.28 7.37
C GLY A 132 -0.46 12.03 6.88
N VAL A 133 -1.47 11.61 7.60
CA VAL A 133 -2.31 10.45 7.27
C VAL A 133 -3.65 10.97 6.78
N TRP A 134 -3.84 10.99 5.45
CA TRP A 134 -5.05 11.46 4.81
C TRP A 134 -5.87 10.26 4.35
N PHE A 135 -6.96 9.98 5.04
CA PHE A 135 -7.81 8.85 4.69
C PHE A 135 -9.28 9.10 4.97
N SER A 136 -10.13 8.33 4.33
CA SER A 136 -11.57 8.25 4.58
C SER A 136 -12.01 6.79 4.56
N VAL A 137 -13.01 6.45 5.36
CA VAL A 137 -13.57 5.11 5.45
C VAL A 137 -15.01 5.13 4.96
N VAL A 138 -15.37 4.17 4.11
CA VAL A 138 -16.77 3.92 3.74
C VAL A 138 -17.35 2.87 4.67
N LEU A 139 -18.40 3.22 5.40
CA LEU A 139 -19.15 2.31 6.24
C LEU A 139 -20.57 2.15 5.70
N LYS A 140 -21.06 0.92 5.61
CA LYS A 140 -22.42 0.57 5.18
C LYS A 140 -23.12 -0.17 6.32
N PRO A 141 -23.58 0.54 7.35
CA PRO A 141 -24.25 -0.09 8.48
C PRO A 141 -25.53 -0.80 8.02
N PRO A 142 -25.88 -1.97 8.57
CA PRO A 142 -27.03 -2.77 8.16
C PRO A 142 -28.38 -2.24 8.62
N PHE A 143 -28.43 -1.09 9.27
CA PHE A 143 -29.65 -0.45 9.71
C PHE A 143 -30.01 0.73 8.80
N MET A 144 -31.21 0.74 8.37
CA MET A 144 -31.89 1.91 7.78
C MET A 144 -32.86 2.50 8.80
#